data_8fb531fb13f9662a505c33e8d9d856f2
#
_entry.id   8fb531fb13f9662a505c33e8d9d856f2
#
_cell.length_a   1.000
_cell.length_b   1.000
_cell.length_c   1.000
_cell.angle_alpha   90.00
_cell.angle_beta   90.00
_cell.angle_gamma   90.00
#
_symmetry.space_group_name_H-M   'P 1'
#
loop_
_entity.id
_entity.type
_entity.pdbx_description
1 polymer ?
#
loop_
_entity_poly.entity_id
_entity_poly.type
_entity_poly.pdbx_seq_one_letter_code
_entity_poly.pdbx_strand_id
1 'polypeptide(L)'
;LGKKGSQECSPEWASSITSIPVKTIYELADLIITKKTMISISWSLQRASRGEQPLWMGITLAAMLGQIGTASGGFGFGYSSVNSTGDSFQRMPWKSLPQGTNKVKDFIPVARITDMLESPGEEFNYDGQKLKYPDIKLIYWAGGNPFHHHQDLNRLVKAWQKPNTIIVNEIWWNPQARHADIIFPANTALERNDLMLNPRDPTIVANKCAMQSFKDSKTDYEIFSGLAKKLGFLESFTENKSEMDWIQYIWNKSSEAIKEKNLTLPSFEEFWEKGFYELPAPKIENI
;
A
#
# COMPACT_ATOMS: atom_id res chain seq x y z
N LEU A 1 10.35 -6.02 33.60
CA LEU A 1 10.50 -5.10 34.75
C LEU A 1 9.27 -4.19 34.85
N GLY A 2 8.20 -4.68 35.52
CA GLY A 2 7.01 -3.88 35.78
C GLY A 2 7.32 -2.66 36.63
N LYS A 3 6.85 -1.46 36.25
CA LYS A 3 6.77 -0.31 37.15
C LYS A 3 5.66 -0.60 38.17
N LYS A 4 5.71 0.04 39.34
CA LYS A 4 4.70 -0.11 40.40
C LYS A 4 3.28 0.00 39.83
N GLY A 5 2.50 -1.09 39.90
CA GLY A 5 1.15 -1.20 39.32
C GLY A 5 1.05 -1.79 37.92
N SER A 6 2.15 -2.14 37.21
CA SER A 6 2.13 -2.86 35.97
C SER A 6 2.44 -4.36 36.13
N GLN A 7 1.94 -5.16 35.19
CA GLN A 7 2.22 -6.59 35.10
C GLN A 7 3.73 -6.85 34.95
N GLU A 8 4.29 -7.73 35.77
CA GLU A 8 5.64 -8.23 35.56
C GLU A 8 5.63 -9.20 34.36
N CYS A 9 6.41 -8.90 33.33
CA CYS A 9 6.54 -9.73 32.14
C CYS A 9 7.70 -10.71 32.31
N SER A 10 7.50 -11.74 33.16
CA SER A 10 8.49 -12.78 33.36
C SER A 10 8.41 -13.88 32.27
N PRO A 11 9.43 -14.76 32.17
CA PRO A 11 9.34 -15.94 31.29
C PRO A 11 8.16 -16.85 31.59
N GLU A 12 7.75 -16.98 32.86
CA GLU A 12 6.58 -17.75 33.30
C GLU A 12 5.29 -17.10 32.78
N TRP A 13 5.17 -15.79 32.93
CA TRP A 13 4.05 -15.03 32.33
C TRP A 13 4.00 -15.21 30.82
N ALA A 14 5.14 -15.04 30.12
CA ALA A 14 5.19 -15.26 28.70
C ALA A 14 4.81 -16.67 28.28
N SER A 15 5.30 -17.69 29.03
CA SER A 15 4.97 -19.10 28.82
C SER A 15 3.47 -19.36 28.93
N SER A 16 2.80 -18.76 29.91
CA SER A 16 1.34 -18.92 30.11
C SER A 16 0.50 -18.38 28.94
N ILE A 17 1.01 -17.39 28.22
CA ILE A 17 0.33 -16.76 27.04
C ILE A 17 0.69 -17.46 25.74
N THR A 18 1.97 -17.76 25.55
CA THR A 18 2.50 -18.25 24.27
C THR A 18 2.51 -19.77 24.16
N SER A 19 2.35 -20.48 25.28
CA SER A 19 2.56 -21.93 25.42
C SER A 19 4.01 -22.37 25.11
N ILE A 20 4.96 -21.44 25.01
CA ILE A 20 6.37 -21.74 24.87
C ILE A 20 6.94 -22.11 26.24
N PRO A 21 7.62 -23.25 26.42
CA PRO A 21 8.19 -23.61 27.70
C PRO A 21 9.18 -22.56 28.23
N VAL A 22 9.15 -22.26 29.52
CA VAL A 22 10.05 -21.30 30.16
C VAL A 22 11.51 -21.59 29.85
N LYS A 23 11.90 -22.86 29.85
CA LYS A 23 13.26 -23.30 29.49
C LYS A 23 13.65 -22.82 28.08
N THR A 24 12.76 -22.98 27.12
CA THR A 24 13.00 -22.55 25.71
C THR A 24 13.15 -21.03 25.59
N ILE A 25 12.42 -20.24 26.42
CA ILE A 25 12.56 -18.78 26.43
C ILE A 25 13.96 -18.39 26.93
N TYR A 26 14.48 -19.04 28.00
CA TYR A 26 15.84 -18.80 28.46
C TYR A 26 16.88 -19.23 27.44
N GLU A 27 16.76 -20.44 26.88
CA GLU A 27 17.65 -20.94 25.82
C GLU A 27 17.73 -19.99 24.61
N LEU A 28 16.58 -19.44 24.20
CA LEU A 28 16.54 -18.43 23.12
C LEU A 28 17.24 -17.15 23.53
N ALA A 29 17.02 -16.65 24.75
CA ALA A 29 17.68 -15.45 25.26
C ALA A 29 19.21 -15.63 25.26
N ASP A 30 19.72 -16.74 25.77
CA ASP A 30 21.15 -17.06 25.80
C ASP A 30 21.72 -17.17 24.37
N LEU A 31 20.98 -17.77 23.45
CA LEU A 31 21.38 -17.90 22.05
C LEU A 31 21.55 -16.52 21.39
N ILE A 32 20.56 -15.64 21.50
CA ILE A 32 20.58 -14.32 20.86
C ILE A 32 21.60 -13.36 21.47
N ILE A 33 21.93 -13.53 22.77
CA ILE A 33 22.97 -12.74 23.44
C ILE A 33 24.37 -13.18 22.99
N THR A 34 24.58 -14.48 22.78
CA THR A 34 25.90 -15.05 22.47
C THR A 34 26.22 -15.06 20.97
N LYS A 35 25.23 -14.85 20.10
CA LYS A 35 25.39 -14.89 18.66
C LYS A 35 25.14 -13.53 18.04
N LYS A 36 25.70 -13.29 16.83
CA LYS A 36 25.25 -12.20 15.97
C LYS A 36 23.82 -12.48 15.55
N THR A 37 22.93 -11.58 15.92
CA THR A 37 21.49 -11.81 15.76
C THR A 37 20.82 -10.64 15.08
N MET A 38 20.12 -10.91 14.00
CA MET A 38 19.15 -10.00 13.40
C MET A 38 17.73 -10.46 13.81
N ILE A 39 16.96 -9.53 14.35
CA ILE A 39 15.57 -9.78 14.71
C ILE A 39 14.70 -9.36 13.52
N SER A 40 13.96 -10.29 12.96
CA SER A 40 13.00 -10.03 11.89
C SER A 40 11.59 -10.33 12.37
N ILE A 41 10.66 -9.40 12.11
CA ILE A 41 9.27 -9.52 12.54
C ILE A 41 8.36 -9.44 11.31
N SER A 42 7.30 -10.26 11.32
CA SER A 42 6.29 -10.24 10.27
C SER A 42 5.55 -8.91 10.24
N TRP A 43 5.39 -8.36 9.06
CA TRP A 43 4.66 -7.12 8.85
C TRP A 43 3.16 -7.22 9.22
N SER A 44 2.57 -8.37 9.04
CA SER A 44 1.14 -8.58 9.30
C SER A 44 0.72 -8.28 10.74
N LEU A 45 1.64 -8.31 11.71
CA LEU A 45 1.36 -8.01 13.11
C LEU A 45 0.79 -6.60 13.34
N GLN A 46 1.14 -5.62 12.47
CA GLN A 46 0.59 -4.28 12.57
C GLN A 46 -0.93 -4.21 12.29
N ARG A 47 -1.53 -5.26 11.71
CA ARG A 47 -2.96 -5.31 11.39
C ARG A 47 -3.84 -5.79 12.56
N ALA A 48 -3.40 -5.58 13.78
CA ALA A 48 -4.11 -5.92 15.00
C ALA A 48 -4.25 -4.69 15.90
N SER A 49 -5.15 -4.76 16.88
CA SER A 49 -5.22 -3.74 17.92
C SER A 49 -3.85 -3.64 18.62
N ARG A 50 -3.30 -2.42 18.68
CA ARG A 50 -1.95 -2.14 19.19
C ARG A 50 -0.84 -2.90 18.46
N GLY A 51 -1.04 -3.13 17.16
CA GLY A 51 -0.12 -3.89 16.30
C GLY A 51 1.29 -3.27 16.16
N GLU A 52 1.46 -2.00 16.53
CA GLU A 52 2.76 -1.34 16.60
C GLU A 52 3.63 -1.85 17.77
N GLN A 53 3.03 -2.38 18.84
CA GLN A 53 3.75 -2.79 20.04
C GLN A 53 4.74 -3.94 19.81
N PRO A 54 4.41 -5.02 19.08
CA PRO A 54 5.37 -6.07 18.75
C PRO A 54 6.56 -5.56 17.93
N LEU A 55 6.32 -4.64 16.98
CA LEU A 55 7.37 -4.06 16.16
C LEU A 55 8.30 -3.18 17.01
N TRP A 56 7.73 -2.36 17.88
CA TRP A 56 8.49 -1.54 18.81
C TRP A 56 9.31 -2.42 19.79
N MET A 57 8.74 -3.50 20.30
CA MET A 57 9.45 -4.44 21.16
C MET A 57 10.62 -5.12 20.43
N GLY A 58 10.45 -5.48 19.15
CA GLY A 58 11.54 -6.04 18.35
C GLY A 58 12.72 -5.08 18.19
N ILE A 59 12.45 -3.79 17.95
CA ILE A 59 13.48 -2.74 17.90
C ILE A 59 14.16 -2.61 19.28
N THR A 60 13.37 -2.59 20.34
CA THR A 60 13.88 -2.49 21.73
C THR A 60 14.79 -3.66 22.05
N LEU A 61 14.41 -4.89 21.71
CA LEU A 61 15.22 -6.08 21.91
C LEU A 61 16.54 -6.01 21.12
N ALA A 62 16.49 -5.59 19.85
CA ALA A 62 17.69 -5.40 19.04
C ALA A 62 18.63 -4.34 19.66
N ALA A 63 18.07 -3.25 20.21
CA ALA A 63 18.84 -2.23 20.91
C ALA A 63 19.47 -2.78 22.21
N MET A 64 18.74 -3.57 22.99
CA MET A 64 19.26 -4.22 24.20
C MET A 64 20.43 -5.16 23.90
N LEU A 65 20.43 -5.82 22.74
CA LEU A 65 21.52 -6.68 22.28
C LEU A 65 22.76 -5.87 21.84
N GLY A 66 22.65 -4.55 21.67
CA GLY A 66 23.75 -3.70 21.20
C GLY A 66 24.18 -3.97 19.75
N GLN A 67 23.31 -4.56 18.94
CA GLN A 67 23.68 -5.01 17.58
C GLN A 67 23.10 -4.15 16.46
N ILE A 68 22.35 -3.10 16.77
CA ILE A 68 21.85 -2.16 15.76
C ILE A 68 23.02 -1.43 15.11
N GLY A 69 23.05 -1.40 13.77
CA GLY A 69 24.11 -0.81 12.99
C GLY A 69 25.34 -1.72 12.80
N THR A 70 25.31 -2.95 13.30
CA THR A 70 26.36 -3.93 13.04
C THR A 70 26.02 -4.81 11.84
N ALA A 71 27.04 -5.22 11.07
CA ALA A 71 26.82 -6.15 9.96
C ALA A 71 26.19 -7.45 10.46
N SER A 72 25.10 -7.90 9.81
CA SER A 72 24.34 -9.12 10.15
C SER A 72 23.66 -9.10 11.53
N GLY A 73 23.53 -7.94 12.17
CA GLY A 73 22.82 -7.76 13.43
C GLY A 73 21.71 -6.73 13.33
N GLY A 74 21.01 -6.50 14.45
CA GLY A 74 20.01 -5.46 14.58
C GLY A 74 18.58 -5.89 14.28
N PHE A 75 17.79 -5.00 13.72
CA PHE A 75 16.37 -5.20 13.44
C PHE A 75 16.09 -5.17 11.95
N GLY A 76 15.37 -6.17 11.46
CA GLY A 76 14.94 -6.32 10.07
C GLY A 76 13.42 -6.29 9.92
N PHE A 77 12.93 -5.45 9.01
CA PHE A 77 11.52 -5.30 8.73
C PHE A 77 11.26 -5.17 7.24
N GLY A 78 10.63 -6.17 6.68
CA GLY A 78 10.19 -6.14 5.29
C GLY A 78 11.31 -5.94 4.26
N TYR A 79 12.46 -6.59 4.43
CA TYR A 79 13.59 -6.54 3.50
C TYR A 79 13.14 -6.83 2.07
N SER A 80 13.53 -5.95 1.13
CA SER A 80 13.17 -6.01 -0.30
C SER A 80 11.67 -6.18 -0.59
N SER A 81 10.85 -6.24 0.46
CA SER A 81 9.39 -6.35 0.33
C SER A 81 8.70 -5.01 0.53
N VAL A 82 9.11 -4.21 1.52
CA VAL A 82 8.48 -2.94 1.86
C VAL A 82 9.44 -1.79 2.03
N ASN A 83 10.71 -2.08 2.17
CA ASN A 83 11.77 -1.08 2.20
C ASN A 83 12.94 -1.55 1.34
N SER A 84 13.91 -0.67 1.13
CA SER A 84 15.12 -0.94 0.35
C SER A 84 16.28 -1.45 1.17
N THR A 85 16.07 -1.75 2.44
CA THR A 85 17.15 -2.28 3.29
C THR A 85 17.56 -3.65 2.77
N GLY A 86 18.85 -3.84 2.57
CA GLY A 86 19.41 -5.08 2.00
C GLY A 86 19.35 -5.15 0.47
N ASP A 87 18.89 -4.09 -0.20
CA ASP A 87 18.81 -4.03 -1.65
C ASP A 87 19.53 -2.78 -2.18
N SER A 88 20.41 -2.98 -3.14
CA SER A 88 21.30 -1.96 -3.71
C SER A 88 20.88 -1.53 -5.12
N PHE A 89 19.61 -1.42 -5.42
CA PHE A 89 19.16 -0.92 -6.72
C PHE A 89 18.74 0.55 -6.71
N GLN A 90 18.84 1.19 -7.87
CA GLN A 90 18.34 2.55 -8.08
C GLN A 90 16.82 2.57 -8.06
N ARG A 91 16.27 3.68 -7.55
CA ARG A 91 14.84 3.92 -7.53
C ARG A 91 14.48 5.09 -8.45
N MET A 92 13.50 4.87 -9.28
CA MET A 92 12.94 5.89 -10.12
C MET A 92 12.12 6.89 -9.29
N PRO A 93 12.36 8.20 -9.39
CA PRO A 93 11.50 9.22 -8.79
C PRO A 93 10.24 9.43 -9.64
N TRP A 94 9.35 8.45 -9.63
CA TRP A 94 8.13 8.50 -10.43
C TRP A 94 7.27 9.70 -10.12
N LYS A 95 6.78 10.31 -11.16
CA LYS A 95 5.77 11.36 -11.10
C LYS A 95 4.39 10.76 -11.29
N SER A 96 3.41 11.27 -10.56
CA SER A 96 2.01 10.88 -10.69
C SER A 96 1.28 11.75 -11.71
N LEU A 97 0.07 11.34 -12.07
CA LEU A 97 -0.89 12.20 -12.73
C LEU A 97 -1.18 13.44 -11.85
N PRO A 98 -1.57 14.58 -12.45
CA PRO A 98 -1.99 15.75 -11.67
C PRO A 98 -3.10 15.41 -10.69
N GLN A 99 -2.91 15.76 -9.41
CA GLN A 99 -3.86 15.42 -8.34
C GLN A 99 -4.88 16.54 -8.07
N GLY A 100 -4.67 17.72 -8.63
CA GLY A 100 -5.48 18.89 -8.32
C GLY A 100 -5.41 19.27 -6.85
N THR A 101 -6.46 19.93 -6.36
CA THR A 101 -6.58 20.33 -4.95
C THR A 101 -7.81 19.69 -4.34
N ASN A 102 -7.62 18.84 -3.34
CA ASN A 102 -8.72 18.29 -2.56
C ASN A 102 -9.31 19.36 -1.63
N LYS A 103 -10.58 19.67 -1.82
CA LYS A 103 -11.33 20.62 -0.97
C LYS A 103 -11.74 19.98 0.37
N VAL A 104 -11.87 18.67 0.43
CA VAL A 104 -12.16 17.92 1.65
C VAL A 104 -10.87 17.78 2.45
N LYS A 105 -10.89 18.27 3.68
CA LYS A 105 -9.74 18.25 4.59
C LYS A 105 -9.80 17.06 5.56
N ASP A 106 -11.00 16.63 5.88
CA ASP A 106 -11.21 15.49 6.77
C ASP A 106 -10.82 14.19 6.08
N PHE A 107 -10.34 13.25 6.87
CA PHE A 107 -10.00 11.91 6.40
C PHE A 107 -10.49 10.85 7.38
N ILE A 108 -10.73 9.65 6.87
CA ILE A 108 -11.09 8.49 7.68
C ILE A 108 -10.02 7.41 7.49
N PRO A 109 -9.41 6.91 8.56
CA PRO A 109 -8.49 5.78 8.46
C PRO A 109 -9.17 4.57 7.81
N VAL A 110 -8.45 3.88 6.91
CA VAL A 110 -9.00 2.71 6.18
C VAL A 110 -9.60 1.66 7.12
N ALA A 111 -8.98 1.40 8.25
CA ALA A 111 -9.49 0.45 9.26
C ALA A 111 -10.81 0.88 9.94
N ARG A 112 -11.27 2.13 9.73
CA ARG A 112 -12.47 2.70 10.34
C ARG A 112 -13.66 2.79 9.39
N ILE A 113 -13.58 2.25 8.18
CA ILE A 113 -14.67 2.30 7.20
C ILE A 113 -15.95 1.67 7.76
N THR A 114 -15.85 0.53 8.41
CA THR A 114 -17.02 -0.13 9.03
C THR A 114 -17.63 0.75 10.12
N ASP A 115 -16.82 1.26 11.04
CA ASP A 115 -17.27 2.14 12.12
C ASP A 115 -17.93 3.42 11.56
N MET A 116 -17.31 4.04 10.53
CA MET A 116 -17.86 5.21 9.84
C MET A 116 -19.27 4.95 9.29
N LEU A 117 -19.46 3.82 8.63
CA LEU A 117 -20.76 3.46 8.06
C LEU A 117 -21.79 3.11 9.13
N GLU A 118 -21.38 2.55 10.26
CA GLU A 118 -22.27 2.19 11.36
C GLU A 118 -22.70 3.38 12.21
N SER A 119 -21.81 4.34 12.42
CA SER A 119 -21.96 5.44 13.38
C SER A 119 -21.79 6.83 12.76
N PRO A 120 -22.57 7.23 11.74
CA PRO A 120 -22.49 8.57 11.15
C PRO A 120 -22.69 9.65 12.22
N GLY A 121 -21.81 10.64 12.24
CA GLY A 121 -21.87 11.77 13.17
C GLY A 121 -21.20 11.53 14.51
N GLU A 122 -20.77 10.32 14.85
CA GLU A 122 -20.00 10.06 16.07
C GLU A 122 -18.57 10.59 15.98
N GLU A 123 -18.03 11.01 17.13
CA GLU A 123 -16.63 11.43 17.26
C GLU A 123 -15.74 10.23 17.55
N PHE A 124 -14.55 10.23 16.99
CA PHE A 124 -13.51 9.25 17.29
C PHE A 124 -12.14 9.89 17.40
N ASN A 125 -11.25 9.26 18.18
CA ASN A 125 -9.88 9.73 18.34
C ASN A 125 -8.95 8.98 17.36
N TYR A 126 -8.11 9.73 16.68
CA TYR A 126 -7.07 9.18 15.83
C TYR A 126 -5.85 10.10 15.83
N ASP A 127 -4.68 9.56 16.14
CA ASP A 127 -3.38 10.27 16.13
C ASP A 127 -3.43 11.62 16.86
N GLY A 128 -4.00 11.62 18.08
CA GLY A 128 -4.15 12.81 18.92
C GLY A 128 -5.22 13.83 18.45
N GLN A 129 -5.94 13.54 17.37
CA GLN A 129 -6.99 14.37 16.83
C GLN A 129 -8.38 13.79 17.16
N LYS A 130 -9.35 14.68 17.34
CA LYS A 130 -10.77 14.34 17.36
C LYS A 130 -11.34 14.53 15.97
N LEU A 131 -11.80 13.45 15.37
CA LEU A 131 -12.42 13.41 14.06
C LEU A 131 -13.88 13.00 14.20
N LYS A 132 -14.68 13.23 13.16
CA LYS A 132 -16.09 12.89 13.12
C LYS A 132 -16.42 12.06 11.88
N TYR A 133 -17.20 11.00 12.03
CA TYR A 133 -17.63 10.20 10.90
C TYR A 133 -18.63 10.94 10.03
N PRO A 134 -18.40 11.07 8.72
CA PRO A 134 -19.40 11.60 7.79
C PRO A 134 -20.54 10.61 7.55
N ASP A 135 -21.69 11.13 7.14
CA ASP A 135 -22.83 10.33 6.69
C ASP A 135 -22.69 10.01 5.20
N ILE A 136 -22.14 8.85 4.88
CA ILE A 136 -21.84 8.41 3.52
C ILE A 136 -23.10 7.87 2.85
N LYS A 137 -23.49 8.47 1.73
CA LYS A 137 -24.64 8.07 0.91
C LYS A 137 -24.26 7.31 -0.35
N LEU A 138 -23.04 7.53 -0.86
CA LEU A 138 -22.52 6.85 -2.04
C LEU A 138 -21.11 6.38 -1.79
N ILE A 139 -20.84 5.14 -2.15
CA ILE A 139 -19.49 4.57 -2.24
C ILE A 139 -19.18 4.35 -3.72
N TYR A 140 -18.06 4.91 -4.18
CA TYR A 140 -17.46 4.54 -5.46
C TYR A 140 -16.10 3.88 -5.19
N TRP A 141 -15.96 2.63 -5.57
CA TRP A 141 -14.75 1.86 -5.33
C TRP A 141 -14.09 1.43 -6.64
N ALA A 142 -12.88 1.90 -6.85
CA ALA A 142 -12.05 1.52 -7.99
C ALA A 142 -10.70 1.03 -7.48
N GLY A 143 -10.35 -0.21 -7.78
CA GLY A 143 -9.13 -0.87 -7.34
C GLY A 143 -9.18 -1.39 -5.89
N GLY A 144 -8.62 -2.57 -5.67
CA GLY A 144 -8.64 -3.26 -4.38
C GLY A 144 -9.99 -3.90 -4.05
N ASN A 145 -10.07 -4.61 -2.93
CA ASN A 145 -11.28 -5.31 -2.51
C ASN A 145 -11.40 -5.27 -0.97
N PRO A 146 -12.32 -4.47 -0.39
CA PRO A 146 -12.47 -4.35 1.06
C PRO A 146 -12.86 -5.68 1.72
N PHE A 147 -13.59 -6.56 1.02
CA PHE A 147 -13.97 -7.87 1.55
C PHE A 147 -12.80 -8.87 1.67
N HIS A 148 -11.60 -8.51 1.19
CA HIS A 148 -10.38 -9.29 1.37
C HIS A 148 -9.38 -8.62 2.32
N HIS A 149 -9.53 -7.32 2.59
CA HIS A 149 -8.53 -6.55 3.34
C HIS A 149 -9.02 -6.03 4.69
N HIS A 150 -10.34 -5.90 4.89
CA HIS A 150 -10.89 -5.37 6.13
C HIS A 150 -11.08 -6.46 7.19
N GLN A 151 -11.00 -6.02 8.43
CA GLN A 151 -11.29 -6.81 9.61
C GLN A 151 -12.81 -6.91 9.80
N ASP A 152 -13.26 -7.94 10.53
CA ASP A 152 -14.66 -8.15 10.89
C ASP A 152 -15.63 -8.03 9.71
N LEU A 153 -15.47 -8.92 8.73
CA LEU A 153 -16.28 -8.93 7.51
C LEU A 153 -17.78 -9.06 7.78
N ASN A 154 -18.18 -9.70 8.89
CA ASN A 154 -19.59 -9.81 9.26
C ASN A 154 -20.23 -8.46 9.61
N ARG A 155 -19.47 -7.57 10.26
CA ARG A 155 -19.89 -6.18 10.47
C ARG A 155 -19.85 -5.40 9.17
N LEU A 156 -18.78 -5.54 8.38
CA LEU A 156 -18.62 -4.83 7.11
C LEU A 156 -19.81 -5.11 6.17
N VAL A 157 -20.22 -6.36 5.99
CA VAL A 157 -21.36 -6.73 5.13
C VAL A 157 -22.63 -6.00 5.55
N LYS A 158 -22.90 -5.89 6.85
CA LYS A 158 -24.07 -5.17 7.37
C LYS A 158 -23.94 -3.65 7.18
N ALA A 159 -22.77 -3.10 7.48
CA ALA A 159 -22.49 -1.68 7.32
C ALA A 159 -22.54 -1.25 5.84
N TRP A 160 -22.12 -2.12 4.94
CA TRP A 160 -22.11 -1.89 3.50
C TRP A 160 -23.48 -1.70 2.88
N GLN A 161 -24.54 -2.12 3.59
CA GLN A 161 -25.93 -1.93 3.16
C GLN A 161 -26.53 -0.57 3.53
N LYS A 162 -25.77 0.28 4.27
CA LYS A 162 -26.30 1.58 4.73
C LYS A 162 -26.21 2.70 3.67
N PRO A 163 -25.16 2.81 2.85
CA PRO A 163 -25.15 3.76 1.75
C PRO A 163 -26.28 3.50 0.75
N ASN A 164 -26.79 4.56 0.14
CA ASN A 164 -27.87 4.48 -0.84
C ASN A 164 -27.42 3.83 -2.15
N THR A 165 -26.14 3.97 -2.50
CA THR A 165 -25.60 3.49 -3.78
C THR A 165 -24.15 3.07 -3.63
N ILE A 166 -23.83 1.93 -4.17
CA ILE A 166 -22.47 1.39 -4.24
C ILE A 166 -22.10 1.13 -5.70
N ILE A 167 -21.07 1.79 -6.17
CA ILE A 167 -20.53 1.67 -7.52
C ILE A 167 -19.14 1.06 -7.44
N VAL A 168 -18.83 0.10 -8.29
CA VAL A 168 -17.49 -0.49 -8.37
C VAL A 168 -16.98 -0.58 -9.81
N ASN A 169 -15.70 -0.35 -10.00
CA ASN A 169 -14.97 -0.81 -11.18
C ASN A 169 -14.32 -2.14 -10.82
N GLU A 170 -14.65 -3.21 -11.53
CA GLU A 170 -14.16 -4.54 -11.17
C GLU A 170 -13.95 -5.42 -12.42
N ILE A 171 -12.87 -6.21 -12.38
CA ILE A 171 -12.51 -7.15 -13.45
C ILE A 171 -13.09 -8.55 -13.21
N TRP A 172 -13.42 -8.89 -11.97
CA TRP A 172 -13.89 -10.21 -11.57
C TRP A 172 -15.18 -10.16 -10.77
N TRP A 173 -16.00 -11.20 -10.88
CA TRP A 173 -17.21 -11.38 -10.08
C TRP A 173 -16.87 -11.83 -8.65
N ASN A 174 -16.13 -11.02 -7.93
CA ASN A 174 -15.67 -11.24 -6.57
C ASN A 174 -16.71 -10.79 -5.50
N PRO A 175 -16.43 -10.97 -4.19
CA PRO A 175 -17.34 -10.53 -3.15
C PRO A 175 -17.69 -9.04 -3.21
N GLN A 176 -16.76 -8.16 -3.59
CA GLN A 176 -17.06 -6.72 -3.71
C GLN A 176 -18.08 -6.44 -4.82
N ALA A 177 -17.89 -7.02 -6.00
CA ALA A 177 -18.83 -6.89 -7.09
C ALA A 177 -20.23 -7.39 -6.70
N ARG A 178 -20.31 -8.48 -5.91
CA ARG A 178 -21.58 -9.03 -5.43
C ARG A 178 -22.31 -8.17 -4.41
N HIS A 179 -21.63 -7.19 -3.81
CA HIS A 179 -22.20 -6.25 -2.84
C HIS A 179 -22.31 -4.83 -3.41
N ALA A 180 -22.26 -4.67 -4.73
CA ALA A 180 -22.43 -3.41 -5.43
C ALA A 180 -23.79 -3.33 -6.11
N ASP A 181 -24.33 -2.12 -6.24
CA ASP A 181 -25.55 -1.83 -7.00
C ASP A 181 -25.25 -1.63 -8.49
N ILE A 182 -24.09 -1.03 -8.78
CA ILE A 182 -23.64 -0.74 -10.15
C ILE A 182 -22.21 -1.24 -10.30
N ILE A 183 -21.98 -2.02 -11.36
CA ILE A 183 -20.65 -2.54 -11.70
C ILE A 183 -20.27 -2.03 -13.08
N PHE A 184 -19.13 -1.35 -13.16
CA PHE A 184 -18.47 -1.05 -14.41
C PHE A 184 -17.41 -2.13 -14.67
N PRO A 185 -17.54 -2.95 -15.72
CA PRO A 185 -16.56 -3.96 -16.04
C PRO A 185 -15.26 -3.27 -16.50
N ALA A 186 -14.19 -3.48 -15.73
CA ALA A 186 -12.90 -2.89 -15.98
C ALA A 186 -11.97 -3.84 -16.74
N ASN A 187 -11.06 -3.26 -17.51
CA ASN A 187 -10.04 -4.00 -18.23
C ASN A 187 -8.97 -4.56 -17.30
N THR A 188 -8.46 -5.72 -17.63
CA THR A 188 -7.23 -6.27 -17.04
C THR A 188 -6.00 -5.54 -17.56
N ALA A 189 -4.84 -5.77 -16.94
CA ALA A 189 -3.57 -5.22 -17.42
C ALA A 189 -3.20 -5.71 -18.84
N LEU A 190 -3.70 -6.85 -19.29
CA LEU A 190 -3.44 -7.36 -20.64
C LEU A 190 -4.26 -6.65 -21.72
N GLU A 191 -5.32 -5.97 -21.33
CA GLU A 191 -6.27 -5.32 -22.24
C GLU A 191 -6.04 -3.80 -22.38
N ARG A 192 -4.95 -3.28 -21.77
CA ARG A 192 -4.62 -1.84 -21.84
C ARG A 192 -3.12 -1.59 -21.95
N ASN A 193 -2.76 -0.40 -22.40
CA ASN A 193 -1.41 0.11 -22.27
C ASN A 193 -1.20 0.72 -20.89
N ASP A 194 -0.01 0.55 -20.32
CA ASP A 194 0.33 1.11 -19.01
C ASP A 194 1.85 1.13 -18.80
N LEU A 195 2.31 1.70 -17.69
CA LEU A 195 3.66 1.56 -17.17
C LEU A 195 3.64 0.58 -16.00
N MET A 196 4.36 -0.51 -16.12
CA MET A 196 4.55 -1.42 -15.01
C MET A 196 5.85 -1.09 -14.32
N LEU A 197 5.77 -0.81 -13.04
CA LEU A 197 6.90 -0.45 -12.21
C LEU A 197 6.69 -0.96 -10.79
N ASN A 198 7.81 -1.27 -10.17
CA ASN A 198 7.86 -1.68 -8.79
C ASN A 198 8.89 -0.79 -8.06
N PRO A 199 8.56 -0.17 -6.94
CA PRO A 199 9.53 0.64 -6.19
C PRO A 199 10.68 -0.17 -5.61
N ARG A 200 10.69 -1.49 -5.76
CA ARG A 200 11.67 -2.43 -5.23
C ARG A 200 12.43 -3.20 -6.30
N ASP A 201 12.24 -2.81 -7.56
CA ASP A 201 12.87 -3.43 -8.72
C ASP A 201 13.39 -2.31 -9.63
N PRO A 202 14.60 -2.39 -10.16
CA PRO A 202 15.14 -1.38 -11.07
C PRO A 202 14.48 -1.43 -12.45
N THR A 203 13.70 -2.48 -12.74
CA THR A 203 13.11 -2.70 -14.07
C THR A 203 11.79 -1.96 -14.24
N ILE A 204 11.69 -1.24 -15.33
CA ILE A 204 10.49 -0.56 -15.79
C ILE A 204 10.01 -1.27 -17.04
N VAL A 205 8.74 -1.62 -17.12
CA VAL A 205 8.18 -2.34 -18.27
C VAL A 205 7.11 -1.48 -18.95
N ALA A 206 7.20 -1.38 -20.27
CA ALA A 206 6.11 -0.87 -21.10
C ALA A 206 5.05 -1.98 -21.20
N ASN A 207 3.98 -1.87 -20.44
CA ASN A 207 2.85 -2.79 -20.54
C ASN A 207 2.05 -2.46 -21.79
N LYS A 208 2.33 -3.19 -22.87
CA LYS A 208 1.61 -3.03 -24.14
C LYS A 208 0.34 -3.87 -24.11
N CYS A 209 -0.76 -3.28 -24.59
CA CYS A 209 -2.02 -3.99 -24.77
C CYS A 209 -1.77 -5.27 -25.60
N ALA A 210 -2.02 -6.42 -25.02
CA ALA A 210 -1.76 -7.74 -25.62
C ALA A 210 -3.02 -8.39 -26.20
N MET A 211 -4.22 -7.92 -25.80
CA MET A 211 -5.48 -8.47 -26.25
C MET A 211 -6.58 -7.39 -26.24
N GLN A 212 -7.59 -7.61 -27.04
CA GLN A 212 -8.75 -6.72 -27.08
C GLN A 212 -9.56 -6.81 -25.78
N SER A 213 -10.19 -5.71 -25.40
CA SER A 213 -11.12 -5.64 -24.28
C SER A 213 -12.20 -6.72 -24.38
N PHE A 214 -12.46 -7.38 -23.27
CA PHE A 214 -13.49 -8.42 -23.23
C PHE A 214 -14.89 -7.79 -23.24
N LYS A 215 -15.65 -7.99 -24.30
CA LYS A 215 -17.01 -7.46 -24.50
C LYS A 215 -17.07 -5.93 -24.25
N ASP A 216 -17.85 -5.51 -23.25
CA ASP A 216 -18.11 -4.11 -22.93
C ASP A 216 -17.16 -3.56 -21.87
N SER A 217 -16.13 -4.32 -21.47
CA SER A 217 -15.15 -3.84 -20.50
C SER A 217 -14.36 -2.65 -21.05
N LYS A 218 -14.00 -1.73 -20.18
CA LYS A 218 -13.31 -0.48 -20.49
C LYS A 218 -12.16 -0.25 -19.52
N THR A 219 -11.20 0.56 -19.92
CA THR A 219 -10.19 1.02 -18.97
C THR A 219 -10.82 1.93 -17.91
N ASP A 220 -10.20 2.02 -16.74
CA ASP A 220 -10.67 2.96 -15.71
C ASP A 220 -10.69 4.40 -16.24
N TYR A 221 -9.72 4.75 -17.09
CA TYR A 221 -9.68 6.07 -17.72
C TYR A 221 -10.89 6.34 -18.63
N GLU A 222 -11.29 5.36 -19.43
CA GLU A 222 -12.50 5.46 -20.28
C GLU A 222 -13.77 5.55 -19.43
N ILE A 223 -13.87 4.75 -18.34
CA ILE A 223 -15.01 4.77 -17.42
C ILE A 223 -15.13 6.16 -16.79
N PHE A 224 -14.06 6.68 -16.19
CA PHE A 224 -14.08 7.99 -15.54
C PHE A 224 -14.24 9.14 -16.54
N SER A 225 -13.68 9.05 -17.74
CA SER A 225 -13.90 10.02 -18.82
C SER A 225 -15.36 10.04 -19.25
N GLY A 226 -15.99 8.85 -19.34
CA GLY A 226 -17.41 8.74 -19.65
C GLY A 226 -18.29 9.39 -18.58
N LEU A 227 -17.97 9.21 -17.30
CA LEU A 227 -18.65 9.87 -16.18
C LEU A 227 -18.43 11.38 -16.22
N ALA A 228 -17.18 11.83 -16.41
CA ALA A 228 -16.85 13.25 -16.51
C ALA A 228 -17.60 13.93 -17.65
N LYS A 229 -17.74 13.25 -18.81
CA LYS A 229 -18.55 13.74 -19.92
C LYS A 229 -20.02 13.94 -19.55
N LYS A 230 -20.61 12.98 -18.86
CA LYS A 230 -22.00 13.05 -18.39
C LYS A 230 -22.22 14.14 -17.33
N LEU A 231 -21.22 14.43 -16.53
CA LEU A 231 -21.22 15.46 -15.51
C LEU A 231 -20.77 16.85 -16.01
N GLY A 232 -20.36 16.98 -17.27
CA GLY A 232 -20.05 18.26 -17.93
C GLY A 232 -18.65 18.81 -17.66
N PHE A 233 -17.70 17.98 -17.25
CA PHE A 233 -16.30 18.42 -17.01
C PHE A 233 -15.21 17.55 -17.66
N LEU A 234 -15.54 16.94 -18.81
CA LEU A 234 -14.63 16.05 -19.54
C LEU A 234 -13.27 16.71 -19.82
N GLU A 235 -13.28 17.93 -20.37
CA GLU A 235 -12.04 18.62 -20.75
C GLU A 235 -11.13 18.88 -19.56
N SER A 236 -11.68 19.29 -18.43
CA SER A 236 -10.89 19.51 -17.21
C SER A 236 -10.39 18.23 -16.57
N PHE A 237 -11.07 17.10 -16.80
CA PHE A 237 -10.64 15.80 -16.32
C PHE A 237 -9.53 15.21 -17.19
N THR A 238 -9.71 15.25 -18.52
CA THR A 238 -8.79 14.61 -19.47
C THR A 238 -7.67 15.54 -19.92
N GLU A 239 -7.82 16.86 -19.80
CA GLU A 239 -6.97 17.86 -20.43
C GLU A 239 -6.81 17.60 -21.94
N ASN A 240 -7.83 17.03 -22.58
CA ASN A 240 -7.82 16.59 -23.98
C ASN A 240 -6.70 15.59 -24.32
N LYS A 241 -6.22 14.83 -23.34
CA LYS A 241 -5.19 13.80 -23.49
C LYS A 241 -5.83 12.41 -23.56
N SER A 242 -5.25 11.55 -24.39
CA SER A 242 -5.52 10.11 -24.38
C SER A 242 -4.79 9.41 -23.25
N GLU A 243 -5.08 8.12 -23.01
CA GLU A 243 -4.30 7.30 -22.07
C GLU A 243 -2.82 7.28 -22.43
N MET A 244 -2.50 7.17 -23.71
CA MET A 244 -1.13 7.11 -24.19
C MET A 244 -0.40 8.44 -23.97
N ASP A 245 -1.08 9.57 -24.15
CA ASP A 245 -0.52 10.89 -23.83
C ASP A 245 -0.20 11.03 -22.34
N TRP A 246 -1.03 10.44 -21.47
CA TRP A 246 -0.78 10.41 -20.02
C TRP A 246 0.38 9.51 -19.64
N ILE A 247 0.52 8.35 -20.26
CA ILE A 247 1.65 7.43 -20.08
C ILE A 247 2.95 8.12 -20.47
N GLN A 248 2.96 8.78 -21.64
CA GLN A 248 4.11 9.55 -22.13
C GLN A 248 4.41 10.74 -21.20
N TYR A 249 3.39 11.44 -20.73
CA TYR A 249 3.55 12.53 -19.76
C TYR A 249 4.27 12.06 -18.47
N ILE A 250 3.83 10.96 -17.88
CA ILE A 250 4.45 10.39 -16.68
C ILE A 250 5.91 10.02 -16.94
N TRP A 251 6.19 9.39 -18.09
CA TRP A 251 7.56 9.04 -18.48
C TRP A 251 8.44 10.28 -18.59
N ASN A 252 8.01 11.28 -19.34
CA ASN A 252 8.77 12.51 -19.58
C ASN A 252 9.03 13.27 -18.27
N LYS A 253 8.02 13.44 -17.43
CA LYS A 253 8.17 14.10 -16.13
C LYS A 253 9.08 13.34 -15.17
N SER A 254 9.04 12.02 -15.22
CA SER A 254 9.94 11.17 -14.42
C SER A 254 11.38 11.19 -14.96
N SER A 255 11.53 11.26 -16.29
CA SER A 255 12.83 11.46 -16.95
C SER A 255 13.47 12.81 -16.61
N GLU A 256 12.68 13.86 -16.45
CA GLU A 256 13.17 15.14 -15.95
C GLU A 256 13.67 15.02 -14.50
N ALA A 257 12.89 14.37 -13.64
CA ALA A 257 13.21 14.24 -12.22
C ALA A 257 14.43 13.36 -11.93
N ILE A 258 14.69 12.32 -12.74
CA ILE A 258 15.84 11.43 -12.51
C ILE A 258 17.18 12.09 -12.83
N LYS A 259 17.18 13.18 -13.61
CA LYS A 259 18.39 13.95 -13.90
C LYS A 259 19.05 14.51 -12.64
N GLU A 260 18.28 14.79 -11.60
CA GLU A 260 18.79 15.18 -10.28
C GLU A 260 19.69 14.11 -9.65
N LYS A 261 19.54 12.84 -10.07
CA LYS A 261 20.38 11.71 -9.67
C LYS A 261 21.54 11.44 -10.65
N ASN A 262 21.80 12.35 -11.59
CA ASN A 262 22.79 12.16 -12.65
C ASN A 262 22.52 10.93 -13.54
N LEU A 263 21.24 10.58 -13.72
CA LEU A 263 20.82 9.52 -14.60
C LEU A 263 20.00 10.08 -15.78
N THR A 264 20.06 9.39 -16.90
CA THR A 264 19.31 9.74 -18.11
C THR A 264 18.55 8.52 -18.58
N LEU A 265 17.27 8.69 -18.84
CA LEU A 265 16.44 7.65 -19.47
C LEU A 265 16.48 7.80 -21.00
N PRO A 266 16.20 6.73 -21.75
CA PRO A 266 15.94 6.82 -23.18
C PRO A 266 14.70 7.69 -23.46
N SER A 267 14.51 8.06 -24.72
CA SER A 267 13.24 8.67 -25.15
C SER A 267 12.06 7.74 -24.86
N PHE A 268 10.86 8.30 -24.81
CA PHE A 268 9.66 7.48 -24.61
C PHE A 268 9.50 6.44 -25.72
N GLU A 269 9.75 6.84 -26.94
CA GLU A 269 9.64 6.01 -28.14
C GLU A 269 10.61 4.82 -28.08
N GLU A 270 11.90 5.09 -27.76
CA GLU A 270 12.91 4.04 -27.62
C GLU A 270 12.57 3.06 -26.49
N PHE A 271 12.11 3.57 -25.34
CA PHE A 271 11.67 2.73 -24.22
C PHE A 271 10.45 1.89 -24.61
N TRP A 272 9.45 2.53 -25.22
CA TRP A 272 8.20 1.87 -25.60
C TRP A 272 8.44 0.78 -26.65
N GLU A 273 9.30 1.05 -27.65
CA GLU A 273 9.66 0.07 -28.66
C GLU A 273 10.38 -1.13 -28.05
N LYS A 274 11.40 -0.87 -27.21
CA LYS A 274 12.18 -1.93 -26.53
C LYS A 274 11.34 -2.75 -25.57
N GLY A 275 10.34 -2.15 -24.93
CA GLY A 275 9.41 -2.79 -24.02
C GLY A 275 9.84 -2.79 -22.56
N PHE A 276 11.09 -2.50 -22.23
CA PHE A 276 11.56 -2.37 -20.85
C PHE A 276 12.81 -1.49 -20.76
N TYR A 277 13.05 -1.02 -19.54
CA TYR A 277 14.31 -0.35 -19.18
C TYR A 277 14.73 -0.76 -17.77
N GLU A 278 15.99 -1.07 -17.59
CA GLU A 278 16.58 -1.37 -16.29
C GLU A 278 17.46 -0.20 -15.84
N LEU A 279 17.18 0.33 -14.67
CA LEU A 279 18.00 1.38 -14.07
C LEU A 279 19.38 0.82 -13.72
N PRO A 280 20.45 1.57 -13.94
CA PRO A 280 21.80 1.12 -13.59
C PRO A 280 21.91 0.87 -12.09
N ALA A 281 22.75 -0.10 -11.70
CA ALA A 281 23.06 -0.32 -10.31
C ALA A 281 23.64 0.95 -9.66
N PRO A 282 23.30 1.25 -8.40
CA PRO A 282 23.90 2.38 -7.69
C PRO A 282 25.40 2.15 -7.51
N LYS A 283 26.17 3.22 -7.50
CA LYS A 283 27.55 3.14 -7.02
C LYS A 283 27.51 2.79 -5.53
N ILE A 284 28.08 1.67 -5.17
CA ILE A 284 28.24 1.27 -3.76
C ILE A 284 29.32 2.20 -3.21
N GLU A 285 28.94 3.24 -2.51
CA GLU A 285 29.85 3.95 -1.64
C GLU A 285 30.02 3.06 -0.40
N ASN A 286 31.26 2.64 -0.14
CA ASN A 286 31.58 1.88 1.08
C ASN A 286 31.17 2.72 2.28
N ILE A 287 30.18 2.24 3.03
CA ILE A 287 29.73 2.81 4.31
C ILE A 287 30.70 2.36 5.40
#